data_40d25545f398ef93f15ca1fb71fd24e6
#
_entry.id   40d25545f398ef93f15ca1fb71fd24e6
#
_cell.length_a   1.000
_cell.length_b   1.000
_cell.length_c   1.000
_cell.angle_alpha   90.00
_cell.angle_beta   90.00
_cell.angle_gamma   90.00
#
_symmetry.space_group_name_H-M   'P 1'
#
loop_
_entity.id
_entity.type
_entity.pdbx_description
1 polymer ?
#
loop_
_entity_poly.entity_id
_entity_poly.type
_entity_poly.pdbx_seq_one_letter_code
_entity_poly.pdbx_strand_id
1 'polypeptide(L)'
;MNTITLVTGGFDPLHSGHIAYFKAAKEFGNPLCVGVNSDDWLTRKKGKPFMSISERMSIIKELKCVDIAIEFIDKDDSSCDAIGTALEVYDSVLFCNGGDRGSVNTPEYSRYKDDKRVEFKFGVGGDDKKNSSSWLLDNWKASKYQPSYYQ
;
A
#
# COMPACT_ATOMS: atom_id res chain seq x y z
N MET A 1 0.27 25.13 -4.06
CA MET A 1 1.21 23.99 -4.18
C MET A 1 0.45 22.69 -4.10
N ASN A 2 0.77 21.79 -4.99
CA ASN A 2 0.09 20.51 -5.06
C ASN A 2 0.86 19.43 -4.31
N THR A 3 0.25 18.90 -3.26
CA THR A 3 0.80 17.77 -2.50
C THR A 3 -0.07 16.56 -2.73
N ILE A 4 0.55 15.39 -2.93
CA ILE A 4 -0.15 14.12 -3.00
C ILE A 4 0.28 13.24 -1.84
N THR A 5 -0.67 12.55 -1.24
CA THR A 5 -0.37 11.51 -0.27
C THR A 5 -0.20 10.19 -1.01
N LEU A 6 0.87 9.48 -0.75
CA LEU A 6 1.21 8.23 -1.43
C LEU A 6 1.32 7.10 -0.41
N VAL A 7 0.64 6.02 -0.70
CA VAL A 7 0.79 4.74 0.02
C VAL A 7 1.11 3.66 -1.01
N THR A 8 1.88 2.65 -0.63
CA THR A 8 2.24 1.55 -1.53
C THR A 8 2.08 0.20 -0.85
N GLY A 9 1.86 -0.83 -1.64
CA GLY A 9 1.75 -2.19 -1.13
C GLY A 9 1.30 -3.17 -2.20
N GLY A 10 1.25 -4.44 -1.81
CA GLY A 10 0.80 -5.52 -2.68
C GLY A 10 -0.73 -5.63 -2.74
N PHE A 11 -1.39 -5.47 -1.61
CA PHE A 11 -2.85 -5.54 -1.51
C PHE A 11 -3.43 -6.82 -2.12
N ASP A 12 -2.93 -7.95 -1.67
CA ASP A 12 -3.18 -9.23 -2.32
C ASP A 12 -3.44 -10.35 -1.30
N PRO A 13 -4.67 -10.54 -0.85
CA PRO A 13 -5.86 -9.76 -1.18
C PRO A 13 -5.97 -8.45 -0.40
N LEU A 14 -6.74 -7.54 -0.95
CA LEU A 14 -7.15 -6.33 -0.24
C LEU A 14 -8.10 -6.73 0.89
N HIS A 15 -7.99 -6.06 2.03
CA HIS A 15 -8.84 -6.36 3.19
C HIS A 15 -9.11 -5.11 4.01
N SER A 16 -9.89 -5.26 5.08
CA SER A 16 -10.34 -4.14 5.92
C SER A 16 -9.19 -3.34 6.54
N GLY A 17 -8.07 -3.98 6.82
CA GLY A 17 -6.88 -3.30 7.34
C GLY A 17 -6.30 -2.32 6.33
N HIS A 18 -6.30 -2.67 5.05
CA HIS A 18 -5.87 -1.76 3.99
C HIS A 18 -6.84 -0.59 3.85
N ILE A 19 -8.13 -0.84 3.97
CA ILE A 19 -9.14 0.23 3.92
C ILE A 19 -8.92 1.23 5.06
N ALA A 20 -8.69 0.74 6.27
CA ALA A 20 -8.42 1.59 7.43
C ALA A 20 -7.15 2.42 7.21
N TYR A 21 -6.12 1.83 6.65
CA TYR A 21 -4.87 2.50 6.31
C TYR A 21 -5.10 3.62 5.28
N PHE A 22 -5.84 3.31 4.20
CA PHE A 22 -6.15 4.31 3.17
C PHE A 22 -6.96 5.46 3.73
N LYS A 23 -7.95 5.18 4.58
CA LYS A 23 -8.76 6.23 5.20
C LYS A 23 -7.91 7.14 6.09
N ALA A 24 -7.02 6.56 6.88
CA ALA A 24 -6.12 7.33 7.73
C ALA A 24 -5.19 8.21 6.91
N ALA A 25 -4.65 7.69 5.80
CA ALA A 25 -3.81 8.47 4.90
C ALA A 25 -4.59 9.62 4.25
N LYS A 26 -5.85 9.39 3.90
CA LYS A 26 -6.71 10.42 3.30
C LYS A 26 -7.00 11.57 4.26
N GLU A 27 -6.97 11.32 5.57
CA GLU A 27 -7.23 12.33 6.58
C GLU A 27 -6.21 13.46 6.61
N PHE A 28 -5.04 13.30 5.99
CA PHE A 28 -4.08 14.40 5.86
C PHE A 28 -4.56 15.51 4.92
N GLY A 29 -5.65 15.29 4.20
CA GLY A 29 -6.31 16.35 3.43
C GLY A 29 -5.84 16.49 1.98
N ASN A 30 -4.93 15.64 1.53
CA ASN A 30 -4.44 15.66 0.15
C ASN A 30 -5.15 14.57 -0.68
N PRO A 31 -5.10 14.65 -2.01
CA PRO A 31 -5.48 13.51 -2.82
C PRO A 31 -4.65 12.29 -2.45
N LEU A 32 -5.26 11.11 -2.46
CA LEU A 32 -4.59 9.87 -2.12
C LEU A 32 -4.24 9.08 -3.38
N CYS A 33 -2.95 8.81 -3.54
CA CYS A 33 -2.42 7.93 -4.56
C CYS A 33 -2.01 6.61 -3.94
N VAL A 34 -2.45 5.50 -4.53
CA VAL A 34 -2.07 4.16 -4.10
C VAL A 34 -1.18 3.56 -5.18
N GLY A 35 0.07 3.29 -4.83
CA GLY A 35 1.01 2.56 -5.67
C GLY A 35 0.91 1.07 -5.39
N VAL A 36 0.71 0.28 -6.43
CA VAL A 36 0.45 -1.15 -6.32
C VAL A 36 1.67 -1.93 -6.80
N ASN A 37 2.18 -2.80 -5.95
CA ASN A 37 3.34 -3.62 -6.28
C ASN A 37 3.03 -4.61 -7.41
N SER A 38 4.05 -4.92 -8.19
CA SER A 38 3.94 -5.81 -9.34
C SER A 38 3.68 -7.26 -8.95
N ASP A 39 3.23 -8.07 -9.92
CA ASP A 39 3.12 -9.50 -9.74
C ASP A 39 4.47 -10.14 -9.46
N ASP A 40 5.53 -9.65 -10.09
CA ASP A 40 6.89 -10.14 -9.85
C ASP A 40 7.34 -9.92 -8.41
N TRP A 41 7.02 -8.76 -7.84
CA TRP A 41 7.32 -8.47 -6.44
C TRP A 41 6.59 -9.45 -5.51
N LEU A 42 5.33 -9.70 -5.79
CA LEU A 42 4.55 -10.68 -5.01
C LEU A 42 5.12 -12.09 -5.15
N THR A 43 5.60 -12.44 -6.33
CA THR A 43 6.22 -13.74 -6.57
C THR A 43 7.49 -13.89 -5.73
N ARG A 44 8.33 -12.86 -5.69
CA ARG A 44 9.53 -12.87 -4.84
C ARG A 44 9.17 -12.97 -3.36
N LYS A 45 8.09 -12.30 -2.95
CA LYS A 45 7.72 -12.22 -1.53
C LYS A 45 7.01 -13.48 -1.03
N LYS A 46 6.13 -14.08 -1.84
CA LYS A 46 5.28 -15.17 -1.36
C LYS A 46 5.03 -16.31 -2.35
N GLY A 47 5.79 -16.35 -3.43
CA GLY A 47 5.76 -17.46 -4.39
C GLY A 47 4.90 -17.21 -5.61
N LYS A 48 3.76 -16.57 -5.45
CA LYS A 48 2.88 -16.19 -6.57
C LYS A 48 1.87 -15.16 -6.09
N PRO A 49 1.34 -14.32 -6.99
CA PRO A 49 0.24 -13.45 -6.63
C PRO A 49 -1.04 -14.27 -6.44
N PHE A 50 -1.88 -13.84 -5.50
CA PHE A 50 -3.24 -14.36 -5.37
C PHE A 50 -4.13 -13.77 -6.46
N MET A 51 -4.03 -12.45 -6.65
CA MET A 51 -4.71 -11.73 -7.74
C MET A 51 -3.67 -11.01 -8.59
N SER A 52 -3.86 -11.04 -9.90
CA SER A 52 -2.99 -10.30 -10.82
C SER A 52 -3.06 -8.81 -10.55
N ILE A 53 -2.05 -8.07 -11.00
CA ILE A 53 -2.05 -6.61 -10.82
C ILE A 53 -3.27 -5.96 -11.48
N SER A 54 -3.74 -6.50 -12.59
CA SER A 54 -4.92 -6.01 -13.27
C SER A 54 -6.15 -6.07 -12.37
N GLU A 55 -6.35 -7.20 -11.67
CA GLU A 55 -7.46 -7.35 -10.73
C GLU A 55 -7.31 -6.42 -9.54
N ARG A 56 -6.12 -6.36 -8.95
CA ARG A 56 -5.87 -5.51 -7.79
C ARG A 56 -6.08 -4.03 -8.11
N MET A 57 -5.59 -3.58 -9.26
CA MET A 57 -5.78 -2.21 -9.72
C MET A 57 -7.26 -1.88 -9.93
N SER A 58 -8.01 -2.80 -10.53
CA SER A 58 -9.45 -2.60 -10.77
C SER A 58 -10.22 -2.38 -9.49
N ILE A 59 -9.90 -3.14 -8.45
CA ILE A 59 -10.55 -3.01 -7.15
C ILE A 59 -10.17 -1.70 -6.47
N ILE A 60 -8.89 -1.40 -6.42
CA ILE A 60 -8.37 -0.23 -5.71
C ILE A 60 -8.91 1.06 -6.32
N LYS A 61 -9.00 1.14 -7.64
CA LYS A 61 -9.50 2.32 -8.33
C LYS A 61 -10.94 2.68 -7.97
N GLU A 62 -11.73 1.72 -7.53
CA GLU A 62 -13.13 1.93 -7.19
C GLU A 62 -13.36 2.30 -5.73
N LEU A 63 -12.32 2.29 -4.90
CA LEU A 63 -12.46 2.66 -3.49
C LEU A 63 -12.68 4.16 -3.36
N LYS A 64 -13.65 4.55 -2.54
CA LYS A 64 -14.02 5.97 -2.35
C LYS A 64 -12.87 6.84 -1.87
N CYS A 65 -12.00 6.28 -1.04
CA CYS A 65 -10.88 7.05 -0.47
C CYS A 65 -9.69 7.17 -1.41
N VAL A 66 -9.67 6.46 -2.53
CA VAL A 66 -8.56 6.46 -3.48
C VAL A 66 -8.84 7.40 -4.64
N ASP A 67 -7.98 8.38 -4.84
CA ASP A 67 -8.10 9.31 -5.95
C ASP A 67 -7.36 8.82 -7.19
N ILE A 68 -6.19 8.19 -7.00
CA ILE A 68 -5.35 7.73 -8.10
C ILE A 68 -4.73 6.39 -7.69
N ALA A 69 -4.65 5.45 -8.62
CA ALA A 69 -3.89 4.21 -8.43
C ALA A 69 -2.85 4.09 -9.54
N ILE A 70 -1.63 3.73 -9.16
CA ILE A 70 -0.53 3.61 -10.11
C ILE A 70 0.21 2.28 -9.93
N GLU A 71 0.77 1.78 -11.02
CA GLU A 71 1.81 0.77 -10.99
C GLU A 71 3.15 1.47 -10.92
N PHE A 72 4.16 0.79 -10.42
CA PHE A 72 5.51 1.36 -10.36
C PHE A 72 6.55 0.24 -10.47
N ILE A 73 7.79 0.64 -10.75
CA ILE A 73 8.92 -0.29 -10.88
C ILE A 73 9.41 -0.64 -9.47
N ASP A 74 9.40 -1.92 -9.13
CA ASP A 74 9.76 -2.40 -7.80
C ASP A 74 10.81 -3.52 -7.83
N LYS A 75 11.65 -3.51 -8.86
CA LYS A 75 12.71 -4.53 -9.03
C LYS A 75 13.73 -4.51 -7.91
N ASP A 76 13.93 -3.36 -7.28
CA ASP A 76 14.84 -3.17 -6.15
C ASP A 76 14.18 -3.41 -4.80
N ASP A 77 12.94 -3.89 -4.80
CA ASP A 77 12.11 -4.13 -3.62
C ASP A 77 11.78 -2.87 -2.81
N SER A 78 11.90 -1.69 -3.43
CA SER A 78 11.53 -0.42 -2.80
C SER A 78 10.38 0.25 -3.53
N SER A 79 9.79 1.24 -2.87
CA SER A 79 8.76 2.11 -3.46
C SER A 79 9.33 3.43 -3.96
N CYS A 80 10.65 3.52 -4.11
CA CYS A 80 11.30 4.76 -4.53
C CYS A 80 10.82 5.24 -5.89
N ASP A 81 10.57 4.32 -6.84
CA ASP A 81 10.05 4.68 -8.15
C ASP A 81 8.65 5.31 -8.07
N ALA A 82 7.82 4.84 -7.15
CA ALA A 82 6.48 5.42 -6.95
C ALA A 82 6.60 6.87 -6.47
N ILE A 83 7.51 7.14 -5.54
CA ILE A 83 7.76 8.50 -5.06
C ILE A 83 8.26 9.38 -6.21
N GLY A 84 9.22 8.90 -6.98
CA GLY A 84 9.75 9.65 -8.13
C GLY A 84 8.69 9.96 -9.17
N THR A 85 7.84 8.99 -9.47
CA THR A 85 6.73 9.17 -10.41
C THR A 85 5.75 10.23 -9.91
N ALA A 86 5.42 10.20 -8.63
CA ALA A 86 4.53 11.20 -8.04
C ALA A 86 5.14 12.61 -8.10
N LEU A 87 6.44 12.74 -7.90
CA LEU A 87 7.16 14.02 -7.96
C LEU A 87 7.21 14.60 -9.38
N GLU A 88 6.99 13.80 -10.42
CA GLU A 88 6.91 14.30 -11.78
C GLU A 88 5.63 15.10 -12.03
N VAL A 89 4.59 14.85 -11.24
CA VAL A 89 3.26 15.45 -11.42
C VAL A 89 2.93 16.43 -10.31
N TYR A 90 3.38 16.17 -9.09
CA TYR A 90 3.06 16.96 -7.91
C TYR A 90 4.30 17.67 -7.38
N ASP A 91 4.09 18.82 -6.74
CA ASP A 91 5.19 19.60 -6.15
C ASP A 91 5.81 18.91 -4.94
N SER A 92 5.02 18.17 -4.20
CA SER A 92 5.49 17.44 -3.02
C SER A 92 4.69 16.17 -2.80
N VAL A 93 5.30 15.25 -2.07
CA VAL A 93 4.74 13.94 -1.75
C VAL A 93 4.79 13.72 -0.24
N LEU A 94 3.65 13.35 0.31
CA LEU A 94 3.55 12.85 1.68
C LEU A 94 3.53 11.32 1.60
N PHE A 95 4.64 10.67 1.89
CA PHE A 95 4.75 9.23 1.82
C PHE A 95 4.40 8.60 3.16
N CYS A 96 3.32 7.82 3.18
CA CYS A 96 2.79 7.22 4.41
C CYS A 96 3.15 5.76 4.49
N ASN A 97 3.72 5.35 5.62
CA ASN A 97 3.94 3.95 5.95
C ASN A 97 2.96 3.55 7.04
N GLY A 98 2.38 2.37 6.89
CA GLY A 98 1.40 1.88 7.85
C GLY A 98 1.98 0.97 8.91
N GLY A 99 1.18 0.69 9.90
CA GLY A 99 1.43 -0.34 10.89
C GLY A 99 2.74 -0.20 11.63
N ASP A 100 3.45 -1.31 11.66
CA ASP A 100 4.72 -1.47 12.35
C ASP A 100 5.94 -1.02 11.53
N ARG A 101 5.74 -0.52 10.33
CA ARG A 101 6.82 0.06 9.53
C ARG A 101 7.09 1.48 10.00
N GLY A 102 7.68 1.58 11.18
CA GLY A 102 7.86 2.88 11.81
C GLY A 102 9.30 3.30 11.89
N SER A 103 10.10 3.17 10.83
CA SER A 103 11.52 3.36 11.00
C SER A 103 12.18 4.07 9.84
N VAL A 104 13.20 4.84 10.18
CA VAL A 104 14.16 5.44 9.27
C VAL A 104 14.98 4.41 8.49
N ASN A 105 14.77 3.12 8.75
CA ASN A 105 15.51 2.03 8.09
C ASN A 105 14.88 1.55 6.78
N THR A 106 13.90 2.26 6.26
CA THR A 106 13.30 1.90 4.97
C THR A 106 14.16 2.46 3.83
N PRO A 107 14.23 1.76 2.68
CA PRO A 107 14.99 2.27 1.53
C PRO A 107 14.45 3.60 1.01
N GLU A 108 13.15 3.81 1.10
CA GLU A 108 12.51 5.05 0.67
C GLU A 108 12.99 6.24 1.51
N TYR A 109 13.07 6.06 2.82
CA TYR A 109 13.57 7.11 3.71
C TYR A 109 15.05 7.40 3.42
N SER A 110 15.86 6.36 3.28
CA SER A 110 17.30 6.54 2.99
C SER A 110 17.52 7.34 1.72
N ARG A 111 16.70 7.11 0.70
CA ARG A 111 16.85 7.80 -0.57
C ARG A 111 16.34 9.23 -0.55
N TYR A 112 15.24 9.50 0.11
CA TYR A 112 14.53 10.78 0.01
C TYR A 112 14.55 11.63 1.28
N LYS A 113 15.25 11.21 2.32
CA LYS A 113 15.26 11.94 3.60
C LYS A 113 15.73 13.38 3.49
N ASP A 114 16.61 13.67 2.53
CA ASP A 114 17.15 15.02 2.32
C ASP A 114 16.44 15.78 1.21
N ASP A 115 15.43 15.17 0.58
CA ASP A 115 14.63 15.83 -0.44
C ASP A 115 13.47 16.56 0.24
N LYS A 116 13.51 17.89 0.18
CA LYS A 116 12.51 18.74 0.86
C LYS A 116 11.10 18.58 0.31
N ARG A 117 10.96 17.97 -0.87
CA ARG A 117 9.65 17.74 -1.48
C ARG A 117 8.96 16.48 -0.92
N VAL A 118 9.67 15.67 -0.15
CA VAL A 118 9.14 14.41 0.37
C VAL A 118 9.09 14.47 1.89
N GLU A 119 7.90 14.28 2.43
CA GLU A 119 7.67 14.15 3.86
C GLU A 119 7.24 12.71 4.15
N PHE A 120 7.73 12.16 5.26
CA PHE A 120 7.42 10.78 5.68
C PHE A 120 6.53 10.79 6.91
N LYS A 121 5.50 9.94 6.88
CA LYS A 121 4.66 9.66 8.04
C LYS A 121 4.68 8.15 8.29
N PHE A 122 4.97 7.78 9.53
CA PHE A 122 5.03 6.37 9.94
C PHE A 122 3.86 6.06 10.87
N GLY A 123 3.49 4.78 10.97
CA GLY A 123 2.42 4.35 11.84
C GLY A 123 1.03 4.83 11.43
N VAL A 124 0.84 5.13 10.16
CA VAL A 124 -0.44 5.61 9.65
C VAL A 124 -1.47 4.47 9.72
N GLY A 125 -2.62 4.75 10.34
CA GLY A 125 -3.64 3.73 10.58
C GLY A 125 -3.47 2.99 11.90
N GLY A 126 -2.44 3.32 12.68
CA GLY A 126 -2.19 2.73 14.00
C GLY A 126 -1.48 1.38 13.94
N ASP A 127 -1.17 0.85 15.12
CA ASP A 127 -0.44 -0.40 15.27
C ASP A 127 -1.36 -1.62 15.35
N ASP A 128 -2.66 -1.42 15.53
CA ASP A 128 -3.63 -2.50 15.62
C ASP A 128 -3.82 -3.16 14.28
N LYS A 129 -3.27 -4.36 14.14
CA LYS A 129 -3.38 -5.13 12.92
C LYS A 129 -4.80 -5.71 12.80
N LYS A 130 -5.64 -5.08 12.00
CA LYS A 130 -7.02 -5.51 11.79
C LYS A 130 -7.09 -6.84 11.07
N ASN A 131 -6.16 -7.07 10.13
CA ASN A 131 -6.15 -8.26 9.33
C ASN A 131 -4.81 -8.37 8.62
N SER A 132 -4.62 -9.44 7.88
CA SER A 132 -3.40 -9.66 7.10
C SER A 132 -3.74 -10.53 5.90
N SER A 133 -3.20 -10.17 4.75
CA SER A 133 -3.35 -10.99 3.55
C SER A 133 -2.84 -12.41 3.78
N SER A 134 -1.69 -12.54 4.47
CA SER A 134 -1.13 -13.85 4.79
C SER A 134 -2.06 -14.64 5.70
N TRP A 135 -2.63 -14.00 6.72
CA TRP A 135 -3.58 -14.68 7.62
C TRP A 135 -4.81 -15.18 6.87
N LEU A 136 -5.35 -14.35 5.98
CA LEU A 136 -6.53 -14.74 5.19
C LEU A 136 -6.23 -15.92 4.29
N LEU A 137 -5.11 -15.88 3.58
CA LEU A 137 -4.71 -16.97 2.69
C LEU A 137 -4.39 -18.25 3.45
N ASP A 138 -3.68 -18.14 4.57
CA ASP A 138 -3.33 -19.29 5.41
C ASP A 138 -4.58 -19.93 6.01
N ASN A 139 -5.49 -19.12 6.51
CA ASN A 139 -6.76 -19.61 7.04
C ASN A 139 -7.57 -20.33 5.97
N TRP A 140 -7.62 -19.79 4.78
CA TRP A 140 -8.35 -20.40 3.67
C TRP A 140 -7.74 -21.75 3.27
N LYS A 141 -6.41 -21.84 3.25
CA LYS A 141 -5.72 -23.10 2.90
C LYS A 141 -5.88 -24.17 3.97
N ALA A 142 -5.86 -23.77 5.25
CA ALA A 142 -5.87 -24.69 6.36
C ALA A 142 -7.28 -25.13 6.79
N SER A 143 -8.28 -24.29 6.55
CA SER A 143 -9.64 -24.50 7.06
C SER A 143 -10.53 -25.14 6.01
N LYS A 144 -11.35 -26.09 6.47
CA LYS A 144 -12.44 -26.61 5.66
C LYS A 144 -13.59 -25.63 5.72
N TYR A 145 -14.38 -25.56 4.66
CA TYR A 145 -15.58 -24.78 4.63
C TYR A 145 -16.53 -25.17 5.77
N GLN A 146 -17.04 -24.17 6.48
CA GLN A 146 -17.96 -24.38 7.59
C GLN A 146 -19.22 -23.54 7.40
N PRO A 147 -20.30 -24.18 6.93
CA PRO A 147 -21.53 -23.44 6.60
C PRO A 147 -22.10 -22.62 7.76
N SER A 148 -21.81 -23.02 9.00
CA SER A 148 -22.29 -22.30 10.18
C SER A 148 -21.81 -20.85 10.27
N TYR A 149 -20.78 -20.48 9.54
CA TYR A 149 -20.32 -19.09 9.49
C TYR A 149 -21.37 -18.13 8.95
N TYR A 150 -22.32 -18.62 8.21
CA TYR A 150 -23.28 -17.81 7.50
C TYR A 150 -24.64 -17.78 8.15
N GLN A 151 -24.71 -18.25 9.37
CA GLN A 151 -25.95 -18.27 10.13
C GLN A 151 -26.09 -17.08 11.05
#